data_8614ad9bf557f4c295343ff693972500
#
_entry.id   8614ad9bf557f4c295343ff693972500
#
_cell.length_a   1.000
_cell.length_b   1.000
_cell.length_c   1.000
_cell.angle_alpha   90.00
_cell.angle_beta   90.00
_cell.angle_gamma   90.00
#
_symmetry.space_group_name_H-M   'P 1'
#
loop_
_entity.id
_entity.type
_entity.pdbx_description
1 polymer ?
#
loop_
_entity_poly.entity_id
_entity_poly.type
_entity_poly.pdbx_seq_one_letter_code
_entity_poly.pdbx_strand_id
1 'polypeptide(L)'
;MDRTLVICKPDAVERGLVGEIIGRFERKGLKVVAAELRHLEGETLARHYEEHVGKGFYEGLVSFMSRSPAMVMVIEGPEETFAVVRSMMGTTNPREAAPGTIRGDLGTLFTENLVHGSDSQSSADREIEIFFPGLEG
;
A
#
# COMPACT_ATOMS: atom_id res chain seq x y z
N MET A 1 0.80 6.94 -19.17
CA MET A 1 1.36 6.71 -17.84
C MET A 1 0.23 6.41 -16.89
N ASP A 2 0.35 5.33 -16.15
CA ASP A 2 -0.64 4.96 -15.15
C ASP A 2 -0.14 5.24 -13.74
N ARG A 3 -1.06 5.39 -12.81
CA ARG A 3 -0.75 5.63 -11.40
C ARG A 3 -1.47 4.61 -10.53
N THR A 4 -0.85 4.26 -9.43
CA THR A 4 -1.46 3.35 -8.44
C THR A 4 -1.16 3.84 -7.04
N LEU A 5 -1.97 3.41 -6.08
CA LEU A 5 -1.76 3.75 -4.69
C LEU A 5 -0.99 2.64 -3.98
N VAL A 6 -0.01 3.04 -3.19
CA VAL A 6 0.74 2.14 -2.32
C VAL A 6 0.71 2.70 -0.90
N ILE A 7 0.50 1.83 0.07
CA ILE A 7 0.61 2.19 1.47
C ILE A 7 1.69 1.29 2.09
N CYS A 8 2.71 1.94 2.67
CA CYS A 8 3.57 1.22 3.62
C CYS A 8 2.82 1.24 4.94
N LYS A 9 2.36 0.07 5.36
CA LYS A 9 1.50 -0.07 6.53
C LYS A 9 2.25 0.25 7.82
N PRO A 10 1.55 0.46 8.95
CA PRO A 10 2.21 0.80 10.21
C PRO A 10 3.37 -0.12 10.60
N ASP A 11 3.27 -1.42 10.33
CA ASP A 11 4.36 -2.36 10.64
C ASP A 11 5.63 -2.06 9.84
N ALA A 12 5.50 -1.67 8.57
CA ALA A 12 6.66 -1.29 7.75
C ALA A 12 7.30 0.00 8.29
N VAL A 13 6.49 0.97 8.68
CA VAL A 13 7.00 2.22 9.26
C VAL A 13 7.70 1.95 10.58
N GLU A 14 7.08 1.16 11.47
CA GLU A 14 7.64 0.80 12.77
C GLU A 14 8.98 0.08 12.63
N ARG A 15 9.12 -0.77 11.61
CA ARG A 15 10.34 -1.53 11.37
C ARG A 15 11.42 -0.76 10.59
N GLY A 16 11.12 0.49 10.20
CA GLY A 16 12.07 1.30 9.46
C GLY A 16 12.32 0.83 8.02
N LEU A 17 11.32 0.22 7.39
CA LEU A 17 11.45 -0.35 6.05
C LEU A 17 10.96 0.56 4.92
N VAL A 18 10.44 1.74 5.22
CA VAL A 18 9.90 2.64 4.19
C VAL A 18 10.94 2.98 3.12
N GLY A 19 12.15 3.31 3.53
CA GLY A 19 13.24 3.63 2.60
C GLY A 19 13.59 2.47 1.68
N GLU A 20 13.62 1.26 2.23
CA GLU A 20 13.89 0.06 1.43
C GLU A 20 12.79 -0.17 0.39
N ILE A 21 11.52 0.00 0.80
CA ILE A 21 10.38 -0.21 -0.08
C ILE A 21 10.35 0.82 -1.20
N ILE A 22 10.52 2.11 -0.87
CA ILE A 22 10.59 3.18 -1.86
C ILE A 22 11.76 2.95 -2.83
N GLY A 23 12.92 2.57 -2.28
CA GLY A 23 14.08 2.29 -3.11
C GLY A 23 13.85 1.19 -4.12
N ARG A 24 13.09 0.16 -3.77
CA ARG A 24 12.76 -0.91 -4.71
C ARG A 24 11.93 -0.39 -5.88
N PHE A 25 10.93 0.45 -5.61
CA PHE A 25 10.13 1.05 -6.70
C PHE A 25 10.98 1.95 -7.59
N GLU A 26 11.83 2.77 -6.99
CA GLU A 26 12.70 3.68 -7.75
C GLU A 26 13.71 2.92 -8.60
N ARG A 27 14.32 1.86 -8.07
CA ARG A 27 15.27 1.04 -8.83
C ARG A 27 14.58 0.30 -10.00
N LYS A 28 13.28 0.03 -9.87
CA LYS A 28 12.50 -0.59 -10.94
C LYS A 28 12.19 0.41 -12.05
N GLY A 29 12.47 1.70 -11.85
CA GLY A 29 12.18 2.74 -12.81
C GLY A 29 10.81 3.39 -12.63
N LEU A 30 10.13 3.08 -11.52
CA LEU A 30 8.86 3.70 -11.19
C LEU A 30 9.10 5.00 -10.44
N LYS A 31 8.15 5.93 -10.54
CA LYS A 31 8.30 7.25 -9.96
C LYS A 31 7.31 7.48 -8.82
N VAL A 32 7.80 7.96 -7.70
CA VAL A 32 6.94 8.41 -6.61
C VAL A 32 6.52 9.84 -6.91
N VAL A 33 5.23 10.05 -7.21
CA VAL A 33 4.73 11.40 -7.56
C VAL A 33 4.03 12.08 -6.39
N ALA A 34 3.69 11.34 -5.34
CA ALA A 34 3.17 11.89 -4.09
C ALA A 34 3.52 10.92 -2.97
N ALA A 35 3.84 11.45 -1.80
CA ALA A 35 4.12 10.64 -0.62
C ALA A 35 3.83 11.47 0.61
N GLU A 36 3.14 10.87 1.56
CA GLU A 36 2.79 11.54 2.80
C GLU A 36 2.76 10.53 3.94
N LEU A 37 3.52 10.82 4.99
CA LEU A 37 3.45 10.06 6.22
C LEU A 37 2.28 10.62 7.02
N ARG A 38 1.27 9.78 7.26
CA ARG A 38 0.08 10.23 7.99
C ARG A 38 -0.47 9.14 8.88
N HIS A 39 -1.10 9.57 9.96
CA HIS A 39 -1.84 8.69 10.84
C HIS A 39 -3.24 8.52 10.25
N LEU A 40 -3.56 7.29 9.85
CA LEU A 40 -4.84 7.01 9.20
C LEU A 40 -5.96 6.94 10.24
N GLU A 41 -7.07 7.62 9.96
CA GLU A 41 -8.18 7.72 10.87
C GLU A 41 -9.39 6.91 10.39
N GLY A 42 -10.32 6.68 11.30
CA GLY A 42 -11.45 5.80 11.05
C GLY A 42 -12.28 6.16 9.82
N GLU A 43 -12.52 7.46 9.57
CA GLU A 43 -13.29 7.89 8.42
C GLU A 43 -12.59 7.55 7.09
N THR A 44 -11.30 7.86 7.00
CA THR A 44 -10.49 7.53 5.81
C THR A 44 -10.44 6.01 5.61
N LEU A 45 -10.23 5.26 6.69
CA LEU A 45 -10.18 3.80 6.63
C LEU A 45 -11.54 3.21 6.24
N ALA A 46 -12.64 3.79 6.71
CA ALA A 46 -13.97 3.34 6.31
C ALA A 46 -14.20 3.54 4.80
N ARG A 47 -13.72 4.63 4.23
CA ARG A 47 -13.81 4.86 2.78
C ARG A 47 -12.91 3.89 2.01
N HIS A 48 -11.70 3.68 2.48
CA HIS A 48 -10.74 2.78 1.83
C HIS A 48 -11.22 1.32 1.88
N TYR A 49 -11.76 0.91 3.01
CA TYR A 49 -12.22 -0.47 3.24
C TYR A 49 -13.75 -0.57 3.23
N GLU A 50 -14.45 0.24 2.43
CA GLU A 50 -15.91 0.28 2.47
C GLU A 50 -16.58 -1.08 2.26
N GLU A 51 -15.97 -1.96 1.48
CA GLU A 51 -16.49 -3.32 1.26
C GLU A 51 -16.40 -4.19 2.50
N HIS A 52 -15.60 -3.80 3.48
CA HIS A 52 -15.34 -4.59 4.69
C HIS A 52 -16.05 -4.05 5.92
N VAL A 53 -16.62 -2.84 5.84
CA VAL A 53 -17.33 -2.24 6.97
C VAL A 53 -18.47 -3.16 7.41
N GLY A 54 -18.52 -3.44 8.72
CA GLY A 54 -19.52 -4.33 9.30
C GLY A 54 -19.12 -5.81 9.32
N LYS A 55 -18.00 -6.19 8.71
CA LYS A 55 -17.50 -7.56 8.78
C LYS A 55 -16.71 -7.76 10.07
N GLY A 56 -16.66 -9.00 10.55
CA GLY A 56 -16.06 -9.32 11.85
C GLY A 56 -14.59 -8.94 11.99
N PHE A 57 -13.82 -8.97 10.89
CA PHE A 57 -12.40 -8.61 10.92
C PHE A 57 -12.12 -7.10 10.79
N TYR A 58 -13.16 -6.30 10.53
CA TYR A 58 -12.99 -4.88 10.22
C TYR A 58 -12.36 -4.08 11.38
N GLU A 59 -12.80 -4.32 12.60
CA GLU A 59 -12.26 -3.60 13.77
C GLU A 59 -10.78 -3.86 13.97
N GLY A 60 -10.35 -5.10 13.80
CA GLY A 60 -8.95 -5.47 13.88
C GLY A 60 -8.12 -4.80 12.78
N LEU A 61 -8.68 -4.71 11.59
CA LEU A 61 -8.04 -4.05 10.45
C LEU A 61 -7.86 -2.55 10.73
N VAL A 62 -8.89 -1.87 11.23
CA VAL A 62 -8.82 -0.44 11.58
C VAL A 62 -7.82 -0.23 12.71
N SER A 63 -7.86 -1.06 13.74
CA SER A 63 -6.93 -0.97 14.86
C SER A 63 -5.48 -1.10 14.41
N PHE A 64 -5.20 -2.05 13.53
CA PHE A 64 -3.87 -2.24 12.96
C PHE A 64 -3.45 -1.04 12.12
N MET A 65 -4.29 -0.61 11.19
CA MET A 65 -3.94 0.46 10.24
C MET A 65 -3.85 1.84 10.90
N SER A 66 -4.41 2.02 12.08
CA SER A 66 -4.38 3.30 12.81
C SER A 66 -3.44 3.30 14.01
N ARG A 67 -2.75 2.19 14.31
CA ARG A 67 -1.93 2.10 15.53
C ARG A 67 -0.67 2.99 15.48
N SER A 68 -0.16 3.26 14.30
CA SER A 68 0.98 4.17 14.07
C SER A 68 0.89 4.73 12.67
N PRO A 69 1.71 5.74 12.31
CA PRO A 69 1.64 6.33 10.97
C PRO A 69 1.90 5.31 9.87
N ALA A 70 1.30 5.57 8.72
CA ALA A 70 1.55 4.83 7.49
C ALA A 70 2.09 5.78 6.43
N MET A 71 2.91 5.29 5.51
CA MET A 71 3.40 6.08 4.39
C MET A 71 2.51 5.80 3.18
N VAL A 72 1.72 6.80 2.77
CA VAL A 72 0.81 6.69 1.64
C VAL A 72 1.45 7.33 0.43
N MET A 73 1.46 6.61 -0.71
CA MET A 73 2.17 7.06 -1.90
C MET A 73 1.37 6.83 -3.15
N VAL A 74 1.62 7.69 -4.16
CA VAL A 74 1.16 7.45 -5.52
C VAL A 74 2.39 7.14 -6.37
N ILE A 75 2.36 6.00 -7.03
CA ILE A 75 3.45 5.51 -7.89
C ILE A 75 2.99 5.61 -9.34
N GLU A 76 3.84 6.19 -10.19
CA GLU A 76 3.57 6.36 -11.61
C GLU A 76 4.53 5.53 -12.45
N GLY A 77 4.04 4.95 -13.50
CA GLY A 77 4.84 4.15 -14.44
C GLY A 77 4.10 3.87 -15.73
N PRO A 78 4.51 2.85 -16.47
CA PRO A 78 3.88 2.50 -17.76
C PRO A 78 2.46 1.95 -17.55
N GLU A 79 1.81 1.54 -18.63
CA GLU A 79 0.49 0.92 -18.54
C GLU A 79 0.48 -0.24 -17.56
N GLU A 80 -0.61 -0.34 -16.81
CA GLU A 80 -0.80 -1.37 -15.79
C GLU A 80 0.24 -1.33 -14.68
N THR A 81 0.65 -0.13 -14.29
CA THR A 81 1.61 0.03 -13.17
C THR A 81 1.13 -0.67 -11.90
N PHE A 82 -0.20 -0.73 -11.66
CA PHE A 82 -0.71 -1.46 -10.50
C PHE A 82 -0.24 -2.93 -10.51
N ALA A 83 -0.21 -3.55 -11.67
CA ALA A 83 0.21 -4.96 -11.80
C ALA A 83 1.72 -5.11 -11.55
N VAL A 84 2.52 -4.18 -12.04
CA VAL A 84 3.96 -4.17 -11.79
C VAL A 84 4.23 -4.04 -10.30
N VAL A 85 3.57 -3.09 -9.65
CA VAL A 85 3.72 -2.88 -8.20
C VAL A 85 3.31 -4.12 -7.41
N ARG A 86 2.19 -4.72 -7.73
CA ARG A 86 1.74 -5.93 -7.03
C ARG A 86 2.67 -7.11 -7.23
N SER A 87 3.24 -7.24 -8.41
CA SER A 87 4.26 -8.25 -8.69
C SER A 87 5.49 -8.06 -7.81
N MET A 88 5.91 -6.81 -7.60
CA MET A 88 7.03 -6.49 -6.71
C MET A 88 6.72 -6.74 -5.24
N MET A 89 5.45 -6.56 -4.84
CA MET A 89 5.03 -6.77 -3.47
C MET A 89 4.96 -8.25 -3.09
N GLY A 90 4.60 -9.10 -4.02
CA GLY A 90 4.40 -10.51 -3.76
C GLY A 90 2.98 -10.82 -3.28
N THR A 91 2.68 -12.11 -3.12
CA THR A 91 1.37 -12.55 -2.68
C THR A 91 1.05 -12.04 -1.27
N THR A 92 -0.23 -11.95 -0.96
CA THR A 92 -0.72 -11.37 0.30
C THR A 92 -0.11 -12.04 1.54
N ASN A 93 0.05 -13.36 1.51
CA ASN A 93 0.67 -14.08 2.61
C ASN A 93 2.20 -14.07 2.45
N PRO A 94 2.94 -13.40 3.35
CA PRO A 94 4.41 -13.33 3.24
C PRO A 94 5.09 -14.69 3.22
N ARG A 95 4.52 -15.69 3.88
CA ARG A 95 5.12 -17.04 3.91
C ARG A 95 5.07 -17.73 2.55
N GLU A 96 4.13 -17.35 1.71
CA GLU A 96 3.97 -17.91 0.37
C GLU A 96 4.56 -17.00 -0.71
N ALA A 97 4.95 -15.77 -0.34
CA ALA A 97 5.51 -14.81 -1.29
C ALA A 97 6.91 -15.25 -1.72
N ALA A 98 7.19 -15.09 -3.00
CA ALA A 98 8.48 -15.50 -3.55
C ALA A 98 9.63 -14.62 -3.01
N PRO A 99 10.82 -15.21 -2.77
CA PRO A 99 12.00 -14.40 -2.49
C PRO A 99 12.23 -13.39 -3.61
N GLY A 100 12.71 -12.20 -3.25
CA GLY A 100 12.86 -11.09 -4.19
C GLY A 100 11.70 -10.12 -4.16
N THR A 101 10.51 -10.55 -3.69
CA THR A 101 9.38 -9.66 -3.49
C THR A 101 9.50 -8.98 -2.12
N ILE A 102 8.80 -7.86 -1.96
CA ILE A 102 8.82 -7.13 -0.68
C ILE A 102 8.36 -8.04 0.46
N ARG A 103 7.22 -8.69 0.30
CA ARG A 103 6.69 -9.57 1.34
C ARG A 103 7.54 -10.83 1.53
N GLY A 104 8.06 -11.38 0.44
CA GLY A 104 8.92 -12.57 0.51
C GLY A 104 10.23 -12.32 1.24
N ASP A 105 10.82 -11.16 1.04
CA ASP A 105 12.09 -10.81 1.68
C ASP A 105 11.93 -10.31 3.11
N LEU A 106 10.86 -9.59 3.41
CA LEU A 106 10.78 -8.77 4.62
C LEU A 106 9.62 -9.15 5.55
N GLY A 107 8.60 -9.83 5.07
CA GLY A 107 7.41 -10.17 5.86
C GLY A 107 7.42 -11.61 6.34
N THR A 108 6.73 -11.88 7.45
CA THR A 108 6.56 -13.24 7.99
C THR A 108 5.13 -13.52 8.45
N LEU A 109 4.33 -12.47 8.70
CA LEU A 109 2.98 -12.62 9.25
C LEU A 109 1.93 -12.19 8.24
N PHE A 110 0.87 -12.98 8.10
CA PHE A 110 -0.23 -12.65 7.20
C PHE A 110 -0.89 -11.31 7.54
N THR A 111 -1.08 -11.05 8.83
CA THR A 111 -1.77 -9.85 9.31
C THR A 111 -0.87 -8.61 9.34
N GLU A 112 0.45 -8.77 9.26
CA GLU A 112 1.42 -7.67 9.21
C GLU A 112 2.30 -7.88 7.99
N ASN A 113 1.71 -7.60 6.82
CA ASN A 113 2.34 -7.91 5.54
C ASN A 113 2.89 -6.70 4.80
N LEU A 114 3.20 -5.64 5.54
CA LEU A 114 4.03 -4.50 5.15
C LEU A 114 3.41 -3.49 4.21
N VAL A 115 2.74 -3.92 3.17
CA VAL A 115 2.33 -3.02 2.08
C VAL A 115 0.94 -3.33 1.57
N HIS A 116 0.31 -2.29 1.03
CA HIS A 116 -0.91 -2.39 0.25
C HIS A 116 -0.65 -1.79 -1.12
N GLY A 117 -1.16 -2.41 -2.15
CA GLY A 117 -1.18 -1.86 -3.51
C GLY A 117 -2.55 -2.08 -4.13
N SER A 118 -3.02 -1.11 -4.90
CA SER A 118 -4.31 -1.24 -5.59
C SER A 118 -4.34 -2.47 -6.47
N ASP A 119 -5.48 -3.17 -6.50
CA ASP A 119 -5.60 -4.44 -7.21
C ASP A 119 -6.11 -4.33 -8.64
N SER A 120 -6.43 -3.13 -9.08
CA SER A 120 -6.90 -2.84 -10.44
C SER A 120 -6.72 -1.36 -10.71
N GLN A 121 -6.86 -0.93 -11.98
CA GLN A 121 -6.81 0.49 -12.28
C GLN A 121 -7.99 1.24 -11.67
N SER A 122 -9.18 0.64 -11.66
CA SER A 122 -10.36 1.29 -11.05
C SER A 122 -10.18 1.45 -9.54
N SER A 123 -9.61 0.45 -8.87
CA SER A 123 -9.27 0.57 -7.44
C SER A 123 -8.21 1.64 -7.21
N ALA A 124 -7.20 1.71 -8.08
CA ALA A 124 -6.16 2.73 -7.99
C ALA A 124 -6.75 4.13 -8.08
N ASP A 125 -7.61 4.36 -9.06
CA ASP A 125 -8.25 5.68 -9.25
C ASP A 125 -9.08 6.06 -8.04
N ARG A 126 -9.86 5.14 -7.51
CA ARG A 126 -10.69 5.36 -6.31
C ARG A 126 -9.83 5.66 -5.08
N GLU A 127 -8.81 4.85 -4.87
CA GLU A 127 -7.95 4.98 -3.69
C GLU A 127 -7.12 6.27 -3.73
N ILE A 128 -6.62 6.64 -4.90
CA ILE A 128 -5.88 7.91 -5.04
C ILE A 128 -6.79 9.09 -4.68
N GLU A 129 -8.05 9.07 -5.12
CA GLU A 129 -8.99 10.14 -4.81
C GLU A 129 -9.28 10.21 -3.30
N ILE A 130 -9.31 9.07 -2.61
CA ILE A 130 -9.51 9.04 -1.16
C ILE A 130 -8.33 9.71 -0.42
N PHE A 131 -7.11 9.36 -0.79
CA PHE A 131 -5.93 9.80 -0.04
C PHE A 131 -5.31 11.10 -0.56
N PHE A 132 -5.42 11.37 -1.83
CA PHE A 132 -4.85 12.56 -2.46
C PHE A 132 -5.87 13.22 -3.38
N PRO A 133 -7.00 13.71 -2.83
CA PRO A 133 -8.03 14.33 -3.66
C PRO A 133 -7.46 15.54 -4.42
N GLY A 134 -7.76 15.63 -5.70
CA GLY A 134 -7.27 16.73 -6.54
C GLY A 134 -5.82 16.61 -6.98
N LEU A 135 -5.18 15.48 -6.80
CA LEU A 135 -3.81 15.30 -7.25
C LEU A 135 -3.72 15.39 -8.77
N GLU A 136 -2.87 16.27 -9.25
CA GLU A 136 -2.64 16.47 -10.67
C GLU A 136 -1.22 16.11 -11.06
N GLY A 137 -1.07 15.91 -12.31
CA GLY A 137 0.18 15.70 -12.87
C GLY A 137 1.13 15.43 -13.24
#